data_8f472f69cdf9d0b1a35ec328bcd8736b
#
_entry.id   8f472f69cdf9d0b1a35ec328bcd8736b
#
_cell.length_a   1.000
_cell.length_b   1.000
_cell.length_c   1.000
_cell.angle_alpha   90.00
_cell.angle_beta   90.00
_cell.angle_gamma   90.00
#
_symmetry.space_group_name_H-M   'P 1'
#
loop_
_entity.id
_entity.type
_entity.pdbx_description
1 polymer ?
#
loop_
_entity_poly.entity_id
_entity_poly.type
_entity_poly.pdbx_seq_one_letter_code
_entity_poly.pdbx_strand_id
1 'polypeptide(L)'
;MDKAVTLSEAVASIPNGAHVALSGFAITRATMAFAAEVLRQGIRDLTVSQCVGAMDADLLVGGGAVSRILYGGGSLDRFGRLACVNRAIEEGSIVAEEYSSLSMVFRYLAGALGLPFVPIRSLRGSDVLTHLQEVAPSATAYVDDPFTGDRWLALRPLNPDVAVIQVQMADPEGNAWIYGPRWDNEEQVKAAKRTIVITEQLVPTEIIRRDPERTVIHGFRVSHVVHLPFSAHPTAVYRAYDYDADHIRLYAEAAKTPEGMRAYLDKYVYGVKDHWEYLELLGGMRHLTRLVADPVLGY
;
A
#
# COMPACT_ATOMS: atom_id res chain seq x y z
N MET A 1 25.56 3.86 -1.62
CA MET A 1 25.21 4.37 -2.98
C MET A 1 23.93 5.15 -2.84
N ASP A 2 23.91 6.38 -3.35
CA ASP A 2 22.71 7.23 -3.33
C ASP A 2 21.61 6.66 -4.24
N LYS A 3 20.39 6.56 -3.74
CA LYS A 3 19.20 6.02 -4.42
C LYS A 3 18.06 7.03 -4.48
N ALA A 4 18.35 8.28 -4.09
CA ALA A 4 17.36 9.35 -4.13
C ALA A 4 16.98 9.68 -5.57
N VAL A 5 15.69 9.63 -5.85
CA VAL A 5 15.08 9.91 -7.16
C VAL A 5 13.78 10.66 -6.97
N THR A 6 13.25 11.23 -8.05
CA THR A 6 11.90 11.80 -8.06
C THR A 6 10.83 10.69 -8.00
N LEU A 7 9.61 11.05 -7.58
CA LEU A 7 8.47 10.12 -7.63
C LEU A 7 8.21 9.63 -9.05
N SER A 8 8.30 10.53 -10.03
CA SER A 8 8.07 10.22 -11.44
C SER A 8 9.07 9.17 -11.97
N GLU A 9 10.36 9.31 -11.65
CA GLU A 9 11.39 8.32 -12.02
C GLU A 9 11.16 6.97 -11.34
N ALA A 10 10.80 6.97 -10.05
CA ALA A 10 10.51 5.74 -9.33
C ALA A 10 9.32 4.99 -9.93
N VAL A 11 8.22 5.70 -10.26
CA VAL A 11 7.02 5.13 -10.88
C VAL A 11 7.29 4.66 -12.30
N ALA A 12 8.01 5.42 -13.12
CA ALA A 12 8.38 5.04 -14.50
C ALA A 12 9.16 3.72 -14.58
N SER A 13 9.77 3.28 -13.47
CA SER A 13 10.45 1.99 -13.39
C SER A 13 9.52 0.78 -13.29
N ILE A 14 8.19 0.99 -13.13
CA ILE A 14 7.21 -0.07 -12.94
C ILE A 14 6.54 -0.40 -14.28
N PRO A 15 6.67 -1.62 -14.80
CA PRO A 15 6.02 -2.00 -16.04
C PRO A 15 4.52 -2.25 -15.83
N ASN A 16 3.75 -2.16 -16.92
CA ASN A 16 2.39 -2.68 -16.93
C ASN A 16 2.35 -4.15 -16.52
N GLY A 17 1.31 -4.57 -15.85
CA GLY A 17 1.14 -5.95 -15.37
C GLY A 17 1.98 -6.30 -14.13
N ALA A 18 2.74 -5.38 -13.56
CA ALA A 18 3.55 -5.64 -12.38
C ALA A 18 2.69 -5.99 -11.14
N HIS A 19 3.22 -6.86 -10.28
CA HIS A 19 2.66 -7.07 -8.95
C HIS A 19 3.28 -6.07 -7.96
N VAL A 20 2.46 -5.17 -7.43
CA VAL A 20 2.84 -4.11 -6.51
C VAL A 20 2.22 -4.35 -5.15
N ALA A 21 3.06 -4.48 -4.12
CA ALA A 21 2.61 -4.47 -2.72
C ALA A 21 2.62 -3.03 -2.21
N LEU A 22 1.50 -2.60 -1.62
CA LEU A 22 1.34 -1.27 -1.05
C LEU A 22 1.42 -1.33 0.47
N SER A 23 2.13 -0.39 1.08
CA SER A 23 2.08 -0.19 2.53
C SER A 23 0.78 0.48 2.96
N GLY A 24 0.65 0.72 4.24
CA GLY A 24 -0.51 1.40 4.80
C GLY A 24 -1.54 0.44 5.37
N PHE A 25 -2.50 1.03 6.07
CA PHE A 25 -3.60 0.32 6.71
C PHE A 25 -4.78 1.29 6.83
N ALA A 26 -5.86 1.04 6.08
CA ALA A 26 -7.04 1.90 6.04
C ALA A 26 -6.68 3.37 5.74
N ILE A 27 -6.75 4.26 6.72
CA ILE A 27 -6.46 5.69 6.58
C ILE A 27 -5.08 6.09 7.16
N THR A 28 -4.14 5.15 7.24
CA THR A 28 -2.79 5.41 7.80
C THR A 28 -1.71 4.95 6.83
N ARG A 29 -0.81 5.85 6.49
CA ARG A 29 0.37 5.63 5.63
C ARG A 29 0.05 5.00 4.27
N ALA A 30 -1.11 5.33 3.68
CA ALA A 30 -1.41 4.93 2.31
C ALA A 30 -0.48 5.63 1.31
N THR A 31 -0.13 4.97 0.23
CA THR A 31 0.84 5.48 -0.76
C THR A 31 0.14 6.36 -1.81
N MET A 32 -0.55 7.42 -1.34
CA MET A 32 -1.47 8.23 -2.17
C MET A 32 -0.78 8.95 -3.33
N ALA A 33 0.35 9.62 -3.07
CA ALA A 33 1.11 10.30 -4.12
C ALA A 33 1.61 9.31 -5.19
N PHE A 34 2.02 8.11 -4.77
CA PHE A 34 2.39 7.03 -5.68
C PHE A 34 1.20 6.59 -6.55
N ALA A 35 0.05 6.35 -5.95
CA ALA A 35 -1.15 5.94 -6.68
C ALA A 35 -1.57 6.99 -7.71
N ALA A 36 -1.54 8.27 -7.35
CA ALA A 36 -1.82 9.36 -8.27
C ALA A 36 -0.81 9.43 -9.42
N GLU A 37 0.48 9.23 -9.15
CA GLU A 37 1.53 9.24 -10.19
C GLU A 37 1.43 8.04 -11.15
N VAL A 38 1.09 6.84 -10.63
CA VAL A 38 0.79 5.66 -11.46
C VAL A 38 -0.31 5.98 -12.49
N LEU A 39 -1.38 6.65 -12.04
CA LEU A 39 -2.49 7.05 -12.91
C LEU A 39 -2.07 8.11 -13.93
N ARG A 40 -1.29 9.12 -13.54
CA ARG A 40 -0.78 10.16 -14.45
C ARG A 40 0.10 9.58 -15.54
N GLN A 41 0.93 8.58 -15.21
CA GLN A 41 1.79 7.90 -16.20
C GLN A 41 1.06 6.83 -17.03
N GLY A 42 -0.21 6.55 -16.72
CA GLY A 42 -1.02 5.59 -17.47
C GLY A 42 -0.57 4.14 -17.32
N ILE A 43 0.08 3.79 -16.21
CA ILE A 43 0.46 2.40 -15.90
C ILE A 43 -0.81 1.59 -15.64
N ARG A 44 -0.89 0.37 -16.21
CA ARG A 44 -2.11 -0.43 -16.23
C ARG A 44 -1.86 -1.90 -15.92
N ASP A 45 -2.96 -2.63 -15.77
CA ASP A 45 -3.01 -4.08 -15.59
C ASP A 45 -2.28 -4.55 -14.32
N LEU A 46 -2.14 -3.67 -13.33
CA LEU A 46 -1.44 -3.99 -12.09
C LEU A 46 -2.15 -5.08 -11.31
N THR A 47 -1.37 -5.97 -10.71
CA THR A 47 -1.78 -6.75 -9.56
C THR A 47 -1.39 -5.98 -8.29
N VAL A 48 -2.36 -5.56 -7.51
CA VAL A 48 -2.12 -4.85 -6.24
C VAL A 48 -2.33 -5.80 -5.07
N SER A 49 -1.41 -5.81 -4.12
CA SER A 49 -1.57 -6.55 -2.87
C SER A 49 -1.38 -5.66 -1.64
N GLN A 50 -2.26 -5.82 -0.64
CA GLN A 50 -2.26 -5.04 0.58
C GLN A 50 -2.89 -5.85 1.72
N CYS A 51 -2.31 -5.83 2.93
CA CYS A 51 -2.86 -6.56 4.07
C CYS A 51 -4.27 -6.10 4.42
N VAL A 52 -4.45 -4.78 4.51
CA VAL A 52 -5.78 -4.15 4.61
C VAL A 52 -5.83 -3.03 3.59
N GLY A 53 -6.71 -3.20 2.59
CA GLY A 53 -6.90 -2.25 1.52
C GLY A 53 -7.20 -0.84 2.04
N ALA A 54 -6.55 0.15 1.46
CA ALA A 54 -6.63 1.54 1.83
C ALA A 54 -7.07 2.41 0.65
N MET A 55 -7.10 3.73 0.86
CA MET A 55 -7.56 4.69 -0.14
C MET A 55 -6.73 4.68 -1.43
N ASP A 56 -5.43 4.35 -1.37
CA ASP A 56 -4.55 4.23 -2.53
C ASP A 56 -4.96 3.09 -3.46
N ALA A 57 -5.30 1.91 -2.91
CA ALA A 57 -5.81 0.80 -3.69
C ALA A 57 -7.16 1.14 -4.35
N ASP A 58 -8.07 1.80 -3.61
CA ASP A 58 -9.36 2.24 -4.13
C ASP A 58 -9.21 3.29 -5.26
N LEU A 59 -8.25 4.22 -5.10
CA LEU A 59 -7.91 5.23 -6.11
C LEU A 59 -7.37 4.58 -7.39
N LEU A 60 -6.45 3.62 -7.27
CA LEU A 60 -5.89 2.89 -8.41
C LEU A 60 -6.95 2.09 -9.17
N VAL A 61 -7.86 1.43 -8.45
CA VAL A 61 -9.00 0.71 -9.05
C VAL A 61 -9.96 1.71 -9.72
N GLY A 62 -10.32 2.79 -9.03
CA GLY A 62 -11.19 3.84 -9.58
C GLY A 62 -10.63 4.53 -10.82
N GLY A 63 -9.30 4.60 -10.94
CA GLY A 63 -8.59 5.12 -12.11
C GLY A 63 -8.30 4.08 -13.20
N GLY A 64 -8.70 2.81 -13.01
CA GLY A 64 -8.56 1.74 -14.02
C GLY A 64 -7.14 1.21 -14.19
N ALA A 65 -6.27 1.37 -13.18
CA ALA A 65 -4.89 0.86 -13.24
C ALA A 65 -4.74 -0.60 -12.81
N VAL A 66 -5.76 -1.19 -12.16
CA VAL A 66 -5.69 -2.49 -11.50
C VAL A 66 -6.53 -3.52 -12.26
N SER A 67 -5.96 -4.68 -12.55
CA SER A 67 -6.69 -5.84 -13.09
C SER A 67 -6.95 -6.91 -12.03
N ARG A 68 -6.14 -6.92 -10.95
CA ARG A 68 -6.26 -7.90 -9.86
C ARG A 68 -5.89 -7.26 -8.53
N ILE A 69 -6.69 -7.55 -7.49
CA ILE A 69 -6.38 -7.16 -6.11
C ILE A 69 -6.31 -8.37 -5.19
N LEU A 70 -5.28 -8.43 -4.33
CA LEU A 70 -5.10 -9.43 -3.28
C LEU A 70 -5.10 -8.70 -1.94
N TYR A 71 -6.11 -8.95 -1.10
CA TYR A 71 -6.24 -8.18 0.13
C TYR A 71 -6.97 -8.94 1.24
N GLY A 72 -6.79 -8.51 2.48
CA GLY A 72 -7.45 -9.06 3.66
C GLY A 72 -8.64 -8.22 4.12
N GLY A 73 -9.45 -7.77 3.16
CA GLY A 73 -10.47 -6.74 3.37
C GLY A 73 -9.92 -5.33 3.20
N GLY A 74 -10.77 -4.33 3.32
CA GLY A 74 -10.36 -2.92 3.19
C GLY A 74 -11.45 -1.94 3.59
N SER A 75 -11.03 -0.75 4.03
CA SER A 75 -11.97 0.31 4.38
C SER A 75 -11.29 1.68 4.43
N LEU A 76 -12.11 2.72 4.42
CA LEU A 76 -11.71 4.08 4.79
C LEU A 76 -11.97 4.34 6.28
N ASP A 77 -11.91 3.28 7.12
CA ASP A 77 -12.22 3.33 8.53
C ASP A 77 -13.66 3.89 8.76
N ARG A 78 -13.82 4.86 9.66
CA ARG A 78 -15.11 5.51 9.95
C ARG A 78 -15.73 6.26 8.77
N PHE A 79 -15.00 6.46 7.68
CA PHE A 79 -15.47 7.16 6.49
C PHE A 79 -16.16 6.25 5.47
N GLY A 80 -16.08 4.93 5.65
CA GLY A 80 -16.82 3.98 4.84
C GLY A 80 -15.98 2.92 4.17
N ARG A 81 -16.56 2.34 3.10
CA ARG A 81 -15.97 1.24 2.34
C ARG A 81 -15.10 1.76 1.20
N LEU A 82 -14.30 0.88 0.62
CA LEU A 82 -13.60 1.10 -0.65
C LEU A 82 -14.62 0.99 -1.79
N ALA A 83 -15.23 2.11 -2.15
CA ALA A 83 -16.39 2.12 -3.03
C ALA A 83 -16.04 1.73 -4.47
N CYS A 84 -14.86 2.15 -4.97
CA CYS A 84 -14.40 1.78 -6.31
C CYS A 84 -14.03 0.29 -6.38
N VAL A 85 -13.34 -0.24 -5.36
CA VAL A 85 -13.01 -1.67 -5.28
C VAL A 85 -14.28 -2.52 -5.25
N ASN A 86 -15.23 -2.18 -4.37
CA ASN A 86 -16.48 -2.95 -4.26
C ASN A 86 -17.27 -2.95 -5.57
N ARG A 87 -17.43 -1.79 -6.18
CA ARG A 87 -18.10 -1.68 -7.49
C ARG A 87 -17.40 -2.49 -8.57
N ALA A 88 -16.08 -2.41 -8.66
CA ALA A 88 -15.30 -3.15 -9.65
C ALA A 88 -15.41 -4.67 -9.47
N ILE A 89 -15.55 -5.16 -8.23
CA ILE A 89 -15.80 -6.57 -7.91
C ILE A 89 -17.21 -6.97 -8.36
N GLU A 90 -18.23 -6.18 -8.01
CA GLU A 90 -19.62 -6.41 -8.37
C GLU A 90 -19.83 -6.41 -9.89
N GLU A 91 -19.14 -5.56 -10.63
CA GLU A 91 -19.16 -5.47 -12.08
C GLU A 91 -18.27 -6.54 -12.76
N GLY A 92 -17.43 -7.25 -12.02
CA GLY A 92 -16.49 -8.22 -12.55
C GLY A 92 -15.37 -7.61 -13.40
N SER A 93 -15.10 -6.31 -13.24
CA SER A 93 -14.07 -5.58 -14.01
C SER A 93 -12.66 -5.82 -13.48
N ILE A 94 -12.50 -6.34 -12.26
CA ILE A 94 -11.24 -6.79 -11.68
C ILE A 94 -11.39 -8.18 -11.07
N VAL A 95 -10.29 -8.90 -10.92
CA VAL A 95 -10.24 -10.14 -10.14
C VAL A 95 -9.88 -9.80 -8.70
N ALA A 96 -10.75 -10.14 -7.74
CA ALA A 96 -10.47 -9.96 -6.32
C ALA A 96 -10.16 -11.31 -5.66
N GLU A 97 -8.95 -11.42 -5.13
CA GLU A 97 -8.55 -12.52 -4.24
C GLU A 97 -8.67 -12.04 -2.80
N GLU A 98 -9.75 -12.42 -2.14
CA GLU A 98 -9.99 -12.03 -0.76
C GLU A 98 -9.41 -13.05 0.22
N TYR A 99 -8.71 -12.55 1.22
CA TYR A 99 -8.05 -13.32 2.27
C TYR A 99 -8.45 -12.75 3.64
N SER A 100 -8.02 -13.38 4.72
CA SER A 100 -7.96 -12.71 6.02
C SER A 100 -6.67 -11.86 6.11
N SER A 101 -6.69 -10.77 6.88
CA SER A 101 -5.48 -9.98 7.14
C SER A 101 -4.32 -10.84 7.63
N LEU A 102 -4.59 -11.80 8.53
CA LEU A 102 -3.60 -12.75 9.03
C LEU A 102 -3.02 -13.62 7.90
N SER A 103 -3.87 -14.09 6.97
CA SER A 103 -3.42 -14.87 5.82
C SER A 103 -2.49 -14.07 4.90
N MET A 104 -2.79 -12.79 4.69
CA MET A 104 -1.94 -11.90 3.90
C MET A 104 -0.56 -11.72 4.54
N VAL A 105 -0.50 -11.45 5.86
CA VAL A 105 0.77 -11.36 6.60
C VAL A 105 1.58 -12.64 6.45
N PHE A 106 0.95 -13.81 6.64
CA PHE A 106 1.66 -15.10 6.52
C PHE A 106 2.14 -15.38 5.09
N ARG A 107 1.40 -14.96 4.07
CA ARG A 107 1.83 -15.09 2.67
C ARG A 107 3.08 -14.25 2.37
N TYR A 108 3.14 -13.00 2.87
CA TYR A 108 4.34 -12.16 2.76
C TYR A 108 5.50 -12.75 3.57
N LEU A 109 5.25 -13.21 4.80
CA LEU A 109 6.26 -13.85 5.63
C LEU A 109 6.84 -15.10 4.94
N ALA A 110 5.99 -15.93 4.34
CA ALA A 110 6.44 -17.09 3.58
C ALA A 110 7.30 -16.70 2.38
N GLY A 111 6.92 -15.65 1.65
CA GLY A 111 7.73 -15.08 0.57
C GLY A 111 9.07 -14.54 1.06
N ALA A 112 9.07 -13.83 2.19
CA ALA A 112 10.28 -13.29 2.82
C ALA A 112 11.28 -14.36 3.26
N LEU A 113 10.77 -15.51 3.69
CA LEU A 113 11.57 -16.67 4.15
C LEU A 113 11.92 -17.64 3.02
N GLY A 114 11.39 -17.45 1.80
CA GLY A 114 11.59 -18.39 0.68
C GLY A 114 10.88 -19.74 0.89
N LEU A 115 9.80 -19.76 1.68
CA LEU A 115 9.02 -20.97 1.90
C LEU A 115 8.17 -21.29 0.66
N PRO A 116 7.98 -22.58 0.32
CA PRO A 116 7.15 -22.96 -0.83
C PRO A 116 5.65 -22.74 -0.59
N PHE A 117 5.20 -22.77 0.64
CA PHE A 117 3.84 -22.50 1.09
C PHE A 117 3.81 -22.21 2.60
N VAL A 118 2.68 -21.70 3.10
CA VAL A 118 2.44 -21.53 4.54
C VAL A 118 1.14 -22.23 4.94
N PRO A 119 1.17 -23.18 5.92
CA PRO A 119 -0.04 -23.78 6.46
C PRO A 119 -0.75 -22.81 7.40
N ILE A 120 -2.07 -22.72 7.29
CA ILE A 120 -2.89 -21.82 8.10
C ILE A 120 -4.16 -22.50 8.60
N ARG A 121 -4.73 -21.97 9.69
CA ARG A 121 -6.07 -22.34 10.19
C ARG A 121 -7.17 -21.36 9.76
N SER A 122 -6.82 -20.11 9.50
CA SER A 122 -7.78 -19.11 9.02
C SER A 122 -8.36 -19.47 7.66
N LEU A 123 -9.49 -18.87 7.30
CA LEU A 123 -10.28 -19.10 6.08
C LEU A 123 -11.05 -20.42 6.03
N ARG A 124 -10.62 -21.47 6.72
CA ARG A 124 -11.28 -22.78 6.65
C ARG A 124 -12.76 -22.70 7.07
N GLY A 125 -13.65 -23.25 6.23
CA GLY A 125 -15.08 -23.26 6.48
C GLY A 125 -15.77 -21.89 6.29
N SER A 126 -15.14 -20.94 5.60
CA SER A 126 -15.72 -19.65 5.26
C SER A 126 -16.06 -19.56 3.78
N ASP A 127 -17.04 -18.73 3.45
CA ASP A 127 -17.41 -18.42 2.05
C ASP A 127 -16.26 -17.69 1.32
N VAL A 128 -15.41 -16.97 2.06
CA VAL A 128 -14.21 -16.34 1.51
C VAL A 128 -13.28 -17.39 0.89
N LEU A 129 -13.06 -18.54 1.57
CA LEU A 129 -12.24 -19.61 0.99
C LEU A 129 -12.91 -20.23 -0.24
N THR A 130 -14.21 -20.43 -0.21
CA THR A 130 -14.96 -20.97 -1.36
C THR A 130 -14.80 -20.08 -2.58
N HIS A 131 -15.04 -18.79 -2.42
CA HIS A 131 -14.86 -17.81 -3.49
C HIS A 131 -13.38 -17.72 -3.96
N LEU A 132 -12.43 -17.72 -3.05
CA LEU A 132 -11.02 -17.70 -3.39
C LEU A 132 -10.61 -18.90 -4.26
N GLN A 133 -11.14 -20.09 -3.97
CA GLN A 133 -10.88 -21.30 -4.75
C GLN A 133 -11.50 -21.26 -6.16
N GLU A 134 -12.56 -20.49 -6.35
CA GLU A 134 -13.17 -20.24 -7.67
C GLU A 134 -12.32 -19.26 -8.50
N VAL A 135 -11.93 -18.12 -7.92
CA VAL A 135 -11.23 -17.04 -8.66
C VAL A 135 -9.72 -17.26 -8.78
N ALA A 136 -9.14 -18.03 -7.84
CA ALA A 136 -7.70 -18.32 -7.80
C ALA A 136 -7.42 -19.75 -7.29
N PRO A 137 -7.82 -20.79 -8.03
CA PRO A 137 -7.73 -22.19 -7.58
C PRO A 137 -6.28 -22.62 -7.23
N SER A 138 -5.27 -22.02 -7.87
CA SER A 138 -3.85 -22.30 -7.58
C SER A 138 -3.29 -21.58 -6.37
N ALA A 139 -4.07 -20.69 -5.72
CA ALA A 139 -3.60 -19.93 -4.55
C ALA A 139 -3.61 -20.75 -3.25
N THR A 140 -4.40 -21.84 -3.24
CA THR A 140 -4.59 -22.70 -2.06
C THR A 140 -4.41 -24.17 -2.40
N ALA A 141 -4.01 -24.93 -1.39
CA ALA A 141 -3.98 -26.41 -1.43
C ALA A 141 -4.23 -26.96 -0.03
N TYR A 142 -4.48 -28.25 0.06
CA TYR A 142 -4.49 -28.94 1.36
C TYR A 142 -3.23 -29.79 1.51
N VAL A 143 -2.66 -29.77 2.70
CA VAL A 143 -1.48 -30.57 3.09
C VAL A 143 -1.76 -31.30 4.39
N ASP A 144 -1.24 -32.49 4.54
CA ASP A 144 -1.32 -33.21 5.78
C ASP A 144 -0.09 -32.93 6.65
N ASP A 145 -0.31 -32.63 7.92
CA ASP A 145 0.75 -32.41 8.89
C ASP A 145 1.53 -33.75 9.11
N PRO A 146 2.83 -33.78 8.84
CA PRO A 146 3.62 -34.99 8.95
C PRO A 146 3.81 -35.47 10.41
N PHE A 147 3.48 -34.65 11.40
CA PHE A 147 3.65 -34.95 12.81
C PHE A 147 2.35 -35.42 13.50
N THR A 148 1.22 -34.83 13.12
CA THR A 148 -0.09 -35.04 13.73
C THR A 148 -1.08 -35.77 12.83
N GLY A 149 -0.86 -35.75 11.52
CA GLY A 149 -1.81 -36.23 10.52
C GLY A 149 -2.98 -35.28 10.25
N ASP A 150 -3.02 -34.10 10.89
CA ASP A 150 -4.05 -33.11 10.68
C ASP A 150 -3.99 -32.53 9.28
N ARG A 151 -5.16 -32.28 8.68
CA ARG A 151 -5.23 -31.64 7.37
C ARG A 151 -5.26 -30.12 7.49
N TRP A 152 -4.28 -29.43 6.87
CA TRP A 152 -4.12 -27.99 6.89
C TRP A 152 -4.42 -27.36 5.54
N LEU A 153 -4.93 -26.12 5.57
CA LEU A 153 -4.99 -25.26 4.38
C LEU A 153 -3.59 -24.64 4.20
N ALA A 154 -3.02 -24.82 3.02
CA ALA A 154 -1.76 -24.21 2.61
C ALA A 154 -2.02 -23.05 1.65
N LEU A 155 -1.37 -21.94 1.86
CA LEU A 155 -1.41 -20.78 0.97
C LEU A 155 -0.09 -20.60 0.24
N ARG A 156 -0.18 -20.17 -1.02
CA ARG A 156 0.96 -19.78 -1.83
C ARG A 156 1.60 -18.51 -1.26
N PRO A 157 2.95 -18.41 -1.21
CA PRO A 157 3.65 -17.18 -0.80
C PRO A 157 3.34 -16.00 -1.73
N LEU A 158 3.52 -14.78 -1.22
CA LEU A 158 3.55 -13.56 -2.02
C LEU A 158 5.00 -13.14 -2.28
N ASN A 159 5.34 -12.91 -3.54
CA ASN A 159 6.61 -12.37 -3.98
C ASN A 159 6.36 -11.24 -4.98
N PRO A 160 5.99 -10.04 -4.51
CA PRO A 160 5.71 -8.89 -5.38
C PRO A 160 6.94 -8.48 -6.21
N ASP A 161 6.70 -7.92 -7.39
CA ASP A 161 7.77 -7.33 -8.18
C ASP A 161 8.32 -6.08 -7.50
N VAL A 162 7.43 -5.30 -6.87
CA VAL A 162 7.77 -4.05 -6.18
C VAL A 162 6.98 -3.96 -4.87
N ALA A 163 7.64 -3.62 -3.77
CA ALA A 163 7.01 -3.11 -2.57
C ALA A 163 7.15 -1.59 -2.53
N VAL A 164 6.05 -0.86 -2.28
CA VAL A 164 6.04 0.59 -2.12
C VAL A 164 5.70 0.92 -0.68
N ILE A 165 6.66 1.48 0.04
CA ILE A 165 6.56 1.64 1.48
C ILE A 165 6.67 3.12 1.86
N GLN A 166 5.61 3.64 2.48
CA GLN A 166 5.58 4.96 3.09
C GLN A 166 6.23 4.91 4.47
N VAL A 167 7.22 5.78 4.71
CA VAL A 167 7.96 5.84 5.97
C VAL A 167 8.09 7.28 6.46
N GLN A 168 8.39 7.44 7.75
CA GLN A 168 8.60 8.78 8.30
C GLN A 168 9.99 9.33 8.01
N MET A 169 11.02 8.47 8.00
CA MET A 169 12.40 8.90 7.84
C MET A 169 13.20 7.86 7.06
N ALA A 170 14.01 8.32 6.11
CA ALA A 170 14.96 7.49 5.38
C ALA A 170 16.25 8.24 5.09
N ASP A 171 17.33 7.51 4.83
CA ASP A 171 18.56 8.06 4.28
C ASP A 171 18.66 7.82 2.76
N PRO A 172 19.58 8.49 2.04
CA PRO A 172 19.74 8.30 0.60
C PRO A 172 20.19 6.89 0.20
N GLU A 173 20.71 6.09 1.13
CA GLU A 173 21.08 4.69 0.89
C GLU A 173 19.88 3.73 1.00
N GLY A 174 18.73 4.22 1.50
CA GLY A 174 17.48 3.49 1.61
C GLY A 174 17.27 2.80 2.97
N ASN A 175 18.09 3.10 3.98
CA ASN A 175 17.77 2.68 5.34
C ASN A 175 16.65 3.55 5.88
N ALA A 176 15.63 2.94 6.50
CA ALA A 176 14.46 3.69 6.91
C ALA A 176 13.92 3.30 8.28
N TRP A 177 13.35 4.29 8.96
CA TRP A 177 12.63 4.15 10.22
C TRP A 177 11.14 4.30 10.01
N ILE A 178 10.38 3.43 10.69
CA ILE A 178 8.93 3.51 10.76
C ILE A 178 8.55 3.74 12.22
N TYR A 179 7.84 4.83 12.49
CA TYR A 179 7.24 5.10 13.79
C TYR A 179 5.80 4.58 13.85
N GLY A 180 5.45 4.02 15.01
CA GLY A 180 4.14 3.42 15.22
C GLY A 180 4.01 1.99 14.64
N PRO A 181 2.79 1.52 14.36
CA PRO A 181 2.56 0.18 13.85
C PRO A 181 3.24 -0.08 12.51
N ARG A 182 3.94 -1.21 12.41
CA ARG A 182 4.68 -1.60 11.20
C ARG A 182 3.88 -2.52 10.29
N TRP A 183 2.86 -3.18 10.86
CA TRP A 183 2.04 -4.20 10.21
C TRP A 183 2.91 -5.25 9.52
N ASP A 184 2.72 -5.47 8.22
CA ASP A 184 3.43 -6.42 7.37
C ASP A 184 4.50 -5.76 6.47
N ASN A 185 4.87 -4.51 6.75
CA ASN A 185 5.77 -3.77 5.84
C ASN A 185 7.17 -4.37 5.76
N GLU A 186 7.70 -4.95 6.87
CA GLU A 186 8.99 -5.65 6.84
C GLU A 186 8.92 -6.90 5.96
N GLU A 187 7.84 -7.66 6.06
CA GLU A 187 7.60 -8.87 5.28
C GLU A 187 7.40 -8.53 3.81
N GLN A 188 6.68 -7.45 3.49
CA GLN A 188 6.54 -6.95 2.12
C GLN A 188 7.90 -6.63 1.49
N VAL A 189 8.75 -5.86 2.20
CA VAL A 189 10.11 -5.51 1.75
C VAL A 189 10.97 -6.74 1.52
N LYS A 190 10.90 -7.72 2.43
CA LYS A 190 11.71 -8.96 2.35
C LYS A 190 11.20 -9.90 1.26
N ALA A 191 9.89 -9.92 1.00
CA ALA A 191 9.25 -10.76 0.00
C ALA A 191 9.36 -10.21 -1.42
N ALA A 192 9.41 -8.89 -1.59
CA ALA A 192 9.46 -8.25 -2.89
C ALA A 192 10.82 -8.38 -3.55
N LYS A 193 10.84 -8.36 -4.90
CA LYS A 193 12.08 -8.35 -5.70
C LYS A 193 12.86 -7.05 -5.51
N ARG A 194 12.15 -5.92 -5.33
CA ARG A 194 12.73 -4.60 -5.05
C ARG A 194 11.74 -3.74 -4.25
N THR A 195 12.27 -2.70 -3.61
CA THR A 195 11.47 -1.78 -2.80
C THR A 195 11.67 -0.34 -3.23
N ILE A 196 10.58 0.42 -3.30
CA ILE A 196 10.56 1.88 -3.37
C ILE A 196 10.16 2.39 -1.99
N VAL A 197 10.98 3.23 -1.40
CA VAL A 197 10.69 3.92 -0.14
C VAL A 197 10.27 5.35 -0.45
N ILE A 198 9.11 5.76 0.06
CA ILE A 198 8.67 7.17 0.02
C ILE A 198 8.74 7.69 1.45
N THR A 199 9.49 8.78 1.66
CA THR A 199 9.78 9.29 2.99
C THR A 199 9.35 10.73 3.19
N GLU A 200 8.82 11.02 4.39
CA GLU A 200 8.49 12.38 4.83
C GLU A 200 9.77 13.20 5.09
N GLN A 201 10.82 12.54 5.57
CA GLN A 201 12.09 13.18 5.90
C GLN A 201 13.26 12.39 5.31
N LEU A 202 14.04 13.04 4.48
CA LEU A 202 15.33 12.51 4.02
C LEU A 202 16.44 13.06 4.91
N VAL A 203 17.18 12.18 5.59
CA VAL A 203 18.21 12.55 6.55
C VAL A 203 19.58 12.01 6.14
N PRO A 204 20.69 12.64 6.60
CA PRO A 204 22.02 12.06 6.42
C PRO A 204 22.11 10.64 7.01
N THR A 205 22.87 9.75 6.35
CA THR A 205 23.04 8.34 6.76
C THR A 205 23.57 8.21 8.18
N GLU A 206 24.37 9.17 8.64
CA GLU A 206 24.90 9.22 10.00
C GLU A 206 23.82 9.32 11.07
N ILE A 207 22.67 9.92 10.76
CA ILE A 207 21.53 9.99 11.68
C ILE A 207 20.95 8.58 11.89
N ILE A 208 20.75 7.83 10.81
CA ILE A 208 20.25 6.45 10.88
C ILE A 208 21.26 5.54 11.59
N ARG A 209 22.56 5.70 11.32
CA ARG A 209 23.63 4.89 11.92
C ARG A 209 23.83 5.11 13.42
N ARG A 210 23.37 6.23 13.98
CA ARG A 210 23.43 6.47 15.44
C ARG A 210 22.50 5.57 16.24
N ASP A 211 21.43 5.08 15.61
CA ASP A 211 20.37 4.35 16.28
C ASP A 211 19.93 3.15 15.38
N PRO A 212 20.85 2.20 15.13
CA PRO A 212 20.69 1.15 14.13
C PRO A 212 19.53 0.19 14.45
N GLU A 213 19.20 0.00 15.72
CA GLU A 213 18.09 -0.85 16.15
C GLU A 213 16.71 -0.31 15.76
N ARG A 214 16.59 0.98 15.39
CA ARG A 214 15.35 1.56 14.84
C ARG A 214 15.19 1.29 13.36
N THR A 215 16.23 0.81 12.68
CA THR A 215 16.17 0.56 11.24
C THR A 215 15.25 -0.63 10.95
N VAL A 216 14.10 -0.33 10.36
CA VAL A 216 13.08 -1.31 9.96
C VAL A 216 13.35 -1.82 8.54
N ILE A 217 13.71 -0.91 7.63
CA ILE A 217 14.03 -1.23 6.25
C ILE A 217 15.51 -1.02 6.04
N HIS A 218 16.19 -2.04 5.53
CA HIS A 218 17.61 -1.99 5.24
C HIS A 218 17.86 -1.62 3.78
N GLY A 219 18.77 -0.68 3.57
CA GLY A 219 19.05 -0.09 2.25
C GLY A 219 19.33 -1.11 1.15
N PHE A 220 19.96 -2.25 1.45
CA PHE A 220 20.26 -3.27 0.43
C PHE A 220 19.00 -3.88 -0.23
N ARG A 221 17.81 -3.73 0.36
CA ARG A 221 16.52 -4.14 -0.23
C ARG A 221 15.86 -3.03 -1.05
N VAL A 222 16.33 -1.79 -0.90
CA VAL A 222 15.73 -0.60 -1.51
C VAL A 222 16.39 -0.28 -2.83
N SER A 223 15.60 -0.09 -3.86
CA SER A 223 16.06 0.35 -5.18
C SER A 223 15.96 1.86 -5.38
N HIS A 224 14.92 2.50 -4.83
CA HIS A 224 14.66 3.92 -4.97
C HIS A 224 14.19 4.53 -3.64
N VAL A 225 14.65 5.74 -3.36
CA VAL A 225 14.22 6.58 -2.24
C VAL A 225 13.61 7.85 -2.80
N VAL A 226 12.36 8.13 -2.42
CA VAL A 226 11.63 9.33 -2.84
C VAL A 226 11.41 10.21 -1.62
N HIS A 227 12.00 11.39 -1.56
CA HIS A 227 11.70 12.38 -0.53
C HIS A 227 10.48 13.20 -0.96
N LEU A 228 9.37 13.01 -0.28
CA LEU A 228 8.11 13.65 -0.65
C LEU A 228 7.21 13.88 0.59
N PRO A 229 7.32 15.05 1.23
CA PRO A 229 6.47 15.40 2.36
C PRO A 229 4.97 15.38 2.02
N PHE A 230 4.15 15.00 2.98
CA PHE A 230 2.69 14.83 2.84
C PHE A 230 2.28 13.85 1.75
N SER A 231 3.15 12.92 1.37
CA SER A 231 2.89 11.98 0.26
C SER A 231 1.77 10.97 0.54
N ALA A 232 1.41 10.74 1.80
CA ALA A 232 0.27 9.90 2.16
C ALA A 232 -1.05 10.70 2.29
N HIS A 233 -1.03 12.04 2.16
CA HIS A 233 -2.25 12.84 2.25
C HIS A 233 -3.34 12.32 1.28
N PRO A 234 -4.59 12.14 1.71
CA PRO A 234 -5.20 12.65 2.94
C PRO A 234 -5.13 11.68 4.14
N THR A 235 -4.41 10.57 4.05
CA THR A 235 -4.24 9.62 5.17
C THR A 235 -3.15 10.10 6.13
N ALA A 236 -3.18 9.62 7.38
CA ALA A 236 -2.24 10.03 8.41
C ALA A 236 -0.86 9.40 8.26
N VAL A 237 0.16 10.12 8.72
CA VAL A 237 1.50 9.57 8.99
C VAL A 237 1.88 9.89 10.44
N TYR A 238 1.82 8.89 11.31
CA TYR A 238 2.08 9.05 12.74
C TYR A 238 3.37 9.83 13.00
N ARG A 239 3.32 10.83 13.87
CA ARG A 239 4.38 11.81 14.18
C ARG A 239 4.74 12.79 13.06
N ALA A 240 4.10 12.73 11.91
CA ALA A 240 4.28 13.73 10.87
C ALA A 240 3.02 14.58 10.71
N TYR A 241 1.90 13.97 10.44
CA TYR A 241 0.60 14.65 10.30
C TYR A 241 -0.58 13.69 10.51
N ASP A 242 -1.71 14.24 10.94
CA ASP A 242 -2.98 13.53 11.07
C ASP A 242 -3.71 13.47 9.71
N TYR A 243 -4.73 12.62 9.62
CA TYR A 243 -5.52 12.48 8.40
C TYR A 243 -6.41 13.73 8.17
N ASP A 244 -6.57 14.10 6.89
CA ASP A 244 -7.50 15.14 6.46
C ASP A 244 -8.91 14.55 6.37
N ALA A 245 -9.68 14.70 7.45
CA ALA A 245 -11.04 14.15 7.53
C ALA A 245 -11.98 14.70 6.47
N ASP A 246 -11.83 15.97 6.10
CA ASP A 246 -12.70 16.62 5.12
C ASP A 246 -12.40 16.13 3.71
N HIS A 247 -11.12 15.97 3.39
CA HIS A 247 -10.72 15.42 2.10
C HIS A 247 -11.08 13.92 1.96
N ILE A 248 -10.93 13.12 3.03
CA ILE A 248 -11.37 11.72 3.00
C ILE A 248 -12.89 11.62 2.81
N ARG A 249 -13.70 12.47 3.46
CA ARG A 249 -15.16 12.52 3.22
C ARG A 249 -15.48 12.90 1.78
N LEU A 250 -14.80 13.91 1.25
CA LEU A 250 -14.95 14.33 -0.15
C LEU A 250 -14.65 13.18 -1.11
N TYR A 251 -13.55 12.46 -0.89
CA TYR A 251 -13.21 11.28 -1.68
C TYR A 251 -14.27 10.18 -1.55
N ALA A 252 -14.64 9.83 -0.31
CA ALA A 252 -15.61 8.77 -0.04
C ALA A 252 -16.96 9.05 -0.71
N GLU A 253 -17.37 10.32 -0.78
CA GLU A 253 -18.58 10.73 -1.49
C GLU A 253 -18.41 10.62 -3.01
N ALA A 254 -17.29 11.12 -3.54
CA ALA A 254 -16.99 11.06 -4.97
C ALA A 254 -16.88 9.61 -5.48
N ALA A 255 -16.28 8.72 -4.70
CA ALA A 255 -16.08 7.32 -5.05
C ALA A 255 -17.38 6.49 -5.16
N LYS A 256 -18.51 7.00 -4.62
CA LYS A 256 -19.81 6.27 -4.68
C LYS A 256 -20.30 6.07 -6.10
N THR A 257 -19.98 6.95 -7.04
CA THR A 257 -20.43 6.87 -8.43
C THR A 257 -19.26 6.98 -9.41
N PRO A 258 -19.36 6.37 -10.61
CA PRO A 258 -18.34 6.52 -11.64
C PRO A 258 -18.09 7.98 -12.04
N GLU A 259 -19.14 8.79 -12.14
CA GLU A 259 -19.08 10.21 -12.52
C GLU A 259 -18.38 11.02 -11.43
N GLY A 260 -18.72 10.78 -10.15
CA GLY A 260 -18.08 11.41 -9.02
C GLY A 260 -16.58 11.09 -8.94
N MET A 261 -16.25 9.80 -9.15
CA MET A 261 -14.85 9.36 -9.17
C MET A 261 -14.07 9.98 -10.33
N ARG A 262 -14.68 10.09 -11.52
CA ARG A 262 -14.06 10.76 -12.66
C ARG A 262 -13.78 12.23 -12.36
N ALA A 263 -14.76 12.94 -11.80
CA ALA A 263 -14.58 14.34 -11.41
C ALA A 263 -13.48 14.52 -10.35
N TYR A 264 -13.35 13.59 -9.42
CA TYR A 264 -12.25 13.59 -8.44
C TYR A 264 -10.90 13.40 -9.13
N LEU A 265 -10.78 12.41 -10.01
CA LEU A 265 -9.55 12.15 -10.77
C LEU A 265 -9.18 13.33 -11.65
N ASP A 266 -10.13 13.89 -12.39
CA ASP A 266 -9.91 15.04 -13.26
C ASP A 266 -9.37 16.25 -12.48
N LYS A 267 -9.84 16.47 -11.25
CA LYS A 267 -9.42 17.59 -10.42
C LYS A 267 -8.11 17.36 -9.67
N TYR A 268 -7.99 16.20 -8.98
CA TYR A 268 -6.94 15.98 -7.98
C TYR A 268 -5.79 15.09 -8.48
N VAL A 269 -5.95 14.43 -9.63
CA VAL A 269 -4.93 13.56 -10.23
C VAL A 269 -4.47 14.12 -11.57
N TYR A 270 -5.37 14.26 -12.53
CA TYR A 270 -5.03 14.69 -13.90
C TYR A 270 -4.98 16.20 -14.06
N GLY A 271 -5.70 16.96 -13.23
CA GLY A 271 -5.72 18.43 -13.26
C GLY A 271 -4.50 19.08 -12.60
N VAL A 272 -3.58 18.29 -12.07
CA VAL A 272 -2.31 18.72 -11.46
C VAL A 272 -1.16 17.97 -12.07
N LYS A 273 -0.02 18.63 -12.29
CA LYS A 273 1.12 17.98 -12.94
C LYS A 273 1.91 17.05 -12.02
N ASP A 274 1.91 17.34 -10.72
CA ASP A 274 2.67 16.60 -9.72
C ASP A 274 2.05 16.72 -8.30
N HIS A 275 2.72 16.10 -7.34
CA HIS A 275 2.29 16.16 -5.95
C HIS A 275 2.33 17.58 -5.35
N TRP A 276 3.27 18.41 -5.77
CA TRP A 276 3.39 19.77 -5.23
C TRP A 276 2.21 20.66 -5.68
N GLU A 277 1.81 20.58 -6.95
CA GLU A 277 0.60 21.27 -7.41
C GLU A 277 -0.68 20.74 -6.75
N TYR A 278 -0.73 19.43 -6.44
CA TYR A 278 -1.82 18.87 -5.64
C TYR A 278 -1.87 19.51 -4.25
N LEU A 279 -0.74 19.65 -3.54
CA LEU A 279 -0.71 20.29 -2.23
C LEU A 279 -1.12 21.78 -2.30
N GLU A 280 -0.70 22.50 -3.34
CA GLU A 280 -1.13 23.89 -3.56
C GLU A 280 -2.64 23.98 -3.84
N LEU A 281 -3.20 23.06 -4.62
CA LEU A 281 -4.65 22.99 -4.88
C LEU A 281 -5.48 22.82 -3.60
N LEU A 282 -4.93 22.15 -2.59
CA LEU A 282 -5.56 21.99 -1.27
C LEU A 282 -5.53 23.27 -0.42
N GLY A 283 -4.78 24.28 -0.82
CA GLY A 283 -4.57 25.52 -0.07
C GLY A 283 -3.16 25.64 0.51
N GLY A 284 -2.23 24.78 0.06
CA GLY A 284 -0.80 24.85 0.36
C GLY A 284 -0.49 24.78 1.85
N MET A 285 0.57 25.43 2.26
CA MET A 285 1.04 25.45 3.65
C MET A 285 -0.03 25.87 4.67
N ARG A 286 -0.93 26.78 4.29
CA ARG A 286 -2.00 27.23 5.20
C ARG A 286 -2.95 26.09 5.60
N HIS A 287 -3.21 25.16 4.71
CA HIS A 287 -4.01 23.97 4.96
C HIS A 287 -3.20 22.90 5.68
N LEU A 288 -2.05 22.57 5.14
CA LEU A 288 -1.20 21.46 5.59
C LEU A 288 -0.70 21.63 7.05
N THR A 289 -0.38 22.86 7.47
CA THR A 289 0.06 23.13 8.85
C THR A 289 -1.00 22.81 9.91
N ARG A 290 -2.27 22.71 9.54
CA ARG A 290 -3.35 22.30 10.46
C ARG A 290 -3.37 20.80 10.70
N LEU A 291 -2.74 20.04 9.82
CA LEU A 291 -2.65 18.58 9.89
C LEU A 291 -1.38 18.11 10.60
N VAL A 292 -0.38 18.98 10.75
CA VAL A 292 0.90 18.61 11.38
C VAL A 292 0.65 18.07 12.79
N ALA A 293 1.18 16.88 13.04
CA ALA A 293 1.00 16.20 14.31
C ALA A 293 1.65 16.96 15.46
N ASP A 294 1.02 16.94 16.61
CA ASP A 294 1.62 17.43 17.85
C ASP A 294 2.89 16.62 18.15
N PRO A 295 4.06 17.26 18.36
CA PRO A 295 5.32 16.53 18.53
C PRO A 295 5.37 15.68 19.82
N VAL A 296 4.50 15.95 20.80
CA VAL A 296 4.40 15.20 22.05
C VAL A 296 3.41 14.05 21.91
N LEU A 297 2.23 14.32 21.37
CA LEU A 297 1.15 13.34 21.25
C LEU A 297 1.34 12.43 20.01
N GLY A 298 1.93 12.94 18.94
CA GLY A 298 2.22 12.19 17.71
C GLY A 298 1.04 12.09 16.72
N TYR A 299 -0.02 12.87 16.95
CA TYR A 299 -1.21 12.98 16.09
C TYR A 299 -1.83 14.38 16.20
#